data_dd750b56dc4539c6117e614e407f09c1
#
_entry.id   dd750b56dc4539c6117e614e407f09c1
#
_cell.length_a   1.000
_cell.length_b   1.000
_cell.length_c   1.000
_cell.angle_alpha   90.00
_cell.angle_beta   90.00
_cell.angle_gamma   90.00
#
_symmetry.space_group_name_H-M   'P 1'
#
loop_
_entity.id
_entity.type
_entity.pdbx_description
1 polymer ?
#
loop_
_entity_poly.entity_id
_entity_poly.type
_entity_poly.pdbx_seq_one_letter_code
_entity_poly.pdbx_strand_id
1 'polypeptide(L)'
;LQGCMSWDAVYILKLSMSGILFEHEWVFAPLWWRFMQCCRTFVEMYTGYEMNLYDVTLTFVLLNNLITIAIAVTLYKICIIVAEKDFKMMSGVNPSKFAYYASILVIIQPSGIFSATVYSEPPSQLLCYLGILIYLRARSTTQIISWPGYLASGVLFAIAFGIRSNCIFYGLLYIYDIIAVLRKPTDVVCALMTGGILFAALVTATYAAWVEYCPPRGEWC
;
A
#
# COMPACT_ATOMS: atom_id res chain seq x y z
N LEU A 1 14.29 -12.07 -17.62
CA LEU A 1 14.44 -10.87 -16.76
C LEU A 1 14.29 -9.56 -17.53
N GLN A 2 14.79 -9.44 -18.79
CA GLN A 2 14.65 -8.20 -19.59
C GLN A 2 13.19 -7.72 -19.72
N GLY A 3 12.22 -8.62 -19.90
CA GLY A 3 10.80 -8.27 -19.93
C GLY A 3 10.26 -7.71 -18.60
N CYS A 4 10.86 -8.09 -17.47
CA CYS A 4 10.50 -7.57 -16.14
C CYS A 4 11.11 -6.18 -15.85
N MET A 5 11.98 -5.69 -16.74
CA MET A 5 12.67 -4.40 -16.64
C MET A 5 12.11 -3.40 -17.65
N SER A 6 10.83 -3.49 -17.99
CA SER A 6 10.16 -2.61 -18.97
C SER A 6 9.31 -1.54 -18.27
N TRP A 7 9.00 -0.44 -18.96
CA TRP A 7 8.12 0.63 -18.48
C TRP A 7 8.63 1.25 -17.17
N ASP A 8 7.76 1.50 -16.22
CA ASP A 8 8.10 2.13 -14.93
C ASP A 8 9.07 1.30 -14.09
N ALA A 9 9.18 -0.02 -14.31
CA ALA A 9 10.14 -0.88 -13.63
C ALA A 9 11.60 -0.41 -13.85
N VAL A 10 11.92 0.15 -15.02
CA VAL A 10 13.25 0.72 -15.32
C VAL A 10 13.57 1.85 -14.36
N TYR A 11 12.62 2.76 -14.14
CA TYR A 11 12.81 3.89 -13.23
C TYR A 11 12.95 3.44 -11.78
N ILE A 12 12.09 2.52 -11.32
CA ILE A 12 12.14 1.97 -9.96
C ILE A 12 13.49 1.28 -9.71
N LEU A 13 13.97 0.48 -10.67
CA LEU A 13 15.27 -0.18 -10.57
C LEU A 13 16.42 0.83 -10.58
N LYS A 14 16.39 1.82 -11.48
CA LYS A 14 17.37 2.91 -11.50
C LYS A 14 17.41 3.63 -10.15
N LEU A 15 16.26 4.00 -9.60
CA LEU A 15 16.14 4.68 -8.31
C LEU A 15 16.70 3.83 -7.16
N SER A 16 16.49 2.52 -7.19
CA SER A 16 17.04 1.61 -6.18
C SER A 16 18.58 1.47 -6.27
N MET A 17 19.16 1.72 -7.44
CA MET A 17 20.62 1.63 -7.65
C MET A 17 21.34 2.96 -7.39
N SER A 18 20.80 4.07 -7.88
CA SER A 18 21.49 5.38 -7.90
C SER A 18 20.75 6.51 -7.18
N GLY A 19 19.55 6.25 -6.65
CA GLY A 19 18.72 7.30 -6.05
C GLY A 19 18.11 8.25 -7.07
N ILE A 20 17.48 9.32 -6.58
CA ILE A 20 16.85 10.35 -7.41
C ILE A 20 17.91 11.27 -8.01
N LEU A 21 17.86 11.41 -9.32
CA LEU A 21 18.71 12.34 -10.09
C LEU A 21 17.89 13.48 -10.71
N PHE A 22 16.62 13.23 -11.02
CA PHE A 22 15.73 14.16 -11.70
C PHE A 22 14.43 14.35 -10.94
N GLU A 23 13.86 15.55 -11.00
CA GLU A 23 12.64 15.94 -10.31
C GLU A 23 11.43 15.05 -10.64
N HIS A 24 11.24 14.69 -11.92
CA HIS A 24 10.14 13.83 -12.35
C HIS A 24 10.17 12.42 -11.74
N GLU A 25 11.31 11.97 -11.25
CA GLU A 25 11.48 10.66 -10.62
C GLU A 25 10.78 10.58 -9.24
N TRP A 26 10.42 11.72 -8.65
CA TRP A 26 9.66 11.78 -7.41
C TRP A 26 8.24 11.20 -7.53
N VAL A 27 7.69 11.14 -8.74
CA VAL A 27 6.39 10.52 -9.04
C VAL A 27 6.35 9.05 -8.60
N PHE A 28 7.50 8.38 -8.58
CA PHE A 28 7.62 6.97 -8.17
C PHE A 28 7.67 6.77 -6.65
N ALA A 29 7.01 7.58 -5.90
CA ALA A 29 6.85 7.55 -4.44
C ALA A 29 7.97 6.81 -3.67
N PRO A 30 8.68 7.46 -2.75
CA PRO A 30 10.04 7.07 -2.38
C PRO A 30 10.17 5.80 -1.56
N LEU A 31 9.11 5.31 -0.89
CA LEU A 31 9.29 4.23 0.06
C LEU A 31 9.65 2.89 -0.59
N TRP A 32 9.11 2.57 -1.77
CA TRP A 32 9.38 1.28 -2.39
C TRP A 32 10.81 1.13 -2.86
N TRP A 33 11.30 2.05 -3.68
CA TRP A 33 12.67 1.97 -4.17
C TRP A 33 13.71 2.19 -3.07
N ARG A 34 13.41 3.01 -2.04
CA ARG A 34 14.28 3.12 -0.85
C ARG A 34 14.34 1.83 -0.06
N PHE A 35 13.22 1.12 0.07
CA PHE A 35 13.21 -0.20 0.66
C PHE A 35 14.10 -1.18 -0.13
N MET A 36 14.00 -1.17 -1.47
CA MET A 36 14.86 -1.97 -2.34
C MET A 36 16.36 -1.63 -2.13
N GLN A 37 16.68 -0.35 -2.10
CA GLN A 37 18.03 0.13 -1.84
C GLN A 37 18.55 -0.32 -0.46
N CYS A 38 17.73 -0.20 0.56
CA CYS A 38 18.06 -0.64 1.92
C CYS A 38 18.34 -2.15 1.97
N CYS A 39 17.50 -2.97 1.35
CA CYS A 39 17.71 -4.41 1.26
C CYS A 39 19.01 -4.76 0.53
N ARG A 40 19.31 -4.08 -0.59
CA ARG A 40 20.56 -4.26 -1.32
C ARG A 40 21.75 -3.95 -0.43
N THR A 41 21.81 -2.74 0.15
CA THR A 41 22.90 -2.32 1.03
C THR A 41 23.07 -3.26 2.22
N PHE A 42 21.97 -3.76 2.77
CA PHE A 42 22.02 -4.74 3.85
C PHE A 42 22.70 -6.04 3.41
N VAL A 43 22.34 -6.60 2.26
CA VAL A 43 22.96 -7.81 1.72
C VAL A 43 24.45 -7.57 1.45
N GLU A 44 24.80 -6.46 0.79
CA GLU A 44 26.19 -6.08 0.48
C GLU A 44 27.03 -5.98 1.75
N MET A 45 26.48 -5.36 2.81
CA MET A 45 27.19 -5.17 4.09
C MET A 45 27.46 -6.50 4.84
N TYR A 46 26.48 -7.44 4.82
CA TYR A 46 26.62 -8.68 5.56
C TYR A 46 27.31 -9.81 4.80
N THR A 47 27.22 -9.82 3.47
CA THR A 47 27.79 -10.91 2.66
C THR A 47 29.08 -10.51 1.92
N GLY A 48 29.35 -9.21 1.81
CA GLY A 48 30.42 -8.69 0.95
C GLY A 48 30.14 -8.87 -0.55
N TYR A 49 28.94 -9.32 -0.92
CA TYR A 49 28.55 -9.54 -2.31
C TYR A 49 27.85 -8.30 -2.86
N GLU A 50 28.43 -7.67 -3.91
CA GLU A 50 27.82 -6.54 -4.59
C GLU A 50 26.67 -7.02 -5.51
N MET A 51 25.43 -6.70 -5.14
CA MET A 51 24.24 -7.05 -5.92
C MET A 51 24.20 -6.23 -7.21
N ASN A 52 24.23 -6.89 -8.34
CA ASN A 52 24.03 -6.26 -9.63
C ASN A 52 22.52 -6.04 -9.93
N LEU A 53 22.23 -5.33 -11.03
CA LEU A 53 20.85 -5.00 -11.42
C LEU A 53 19.95 -6.25 -11.61
N TYR A 54 20.52 -7.34 -12.11
CA TYR A 54 19.76 -8.59 -12.32
C TYR A 54 19.44 -9.29 -11.00
N ASP A 55 20.35 -9.25 -10.03
CA ASP A 55 20.13 -9.82 -8.69
C ASP A 55 19.01 -9.08 -7.95
N VAL A 56 19.05 -7.75 -8.00
CA VAL A 56 17.99 -6.89 -7.45
C VAL A 56 16.65 -7.18 -8.13
N THR A 57 16.63 -7.24 -9.46
CA THR A 57 15.42 -7.53 -10.22
C THR A 57 14.84 -8.89 -9.83
N LEU A 58 15.65 -9.95 -9.80
CA LEU A 58 15.20 -11.29 -9.45
C LEU A 58 14.64 -11.34 -8.03
N THR A 59 15.35 -10.77 -7.08
CA THR A 59 14.95 -10.74 -5.67
C THR A 59 13.58 -10.09 -5.51
N PHE A 60 13.37 -8.93 -6.12
CA PHE A 60 12.11 -8.19 -5.96
C PHE A 60 10.96 -8.72 -6.82
N VAL A 61 11.23 -9.37 -7.94
CA VAL A 61 10.24 -10.16 -8.67
C VAL A 61 9.74 -11.32 -7.81
N LEU A 62 10.64 -12.08 -7.18
CA LEU A 62 10.25 -13.17 -6.27
C LEU A 62 9.47 -12.65 -5.06
N LEU A 63 9.91 -11.55 -4.46
CA LEU A 63 9.21 -10.91 -3.36
C LEU A 63 7.80 -10.47 -3.76
N ASN A 64 7.63 -9.82 -4.92
CA ASN A 64 6.31 -9.39 -5.40
C ASN A 64 5.37 -10.57 -5.68
N ASN A 65 5.87 -11.70 -6.15
CA ASN A 65 5.07 -12.91 -6.28
C ASN A 65 4.59 -13.44 -4.92
N LEU A 66 5.45 -13.45 -3.90
CA LEU A 66 5.06 -13.82 -2.53
C LEU A 66 4.05 -12.84 -1.95
N ILE A 67 4.23 -11.53 -2.17
CA ILE A 67 3.28 -10.49 -1.79
C ILE A 67 1.92 -10.73 -2.46
N THR A 68 1.89 -11.11 -3.73
CA THR A 68 0.65 -11.41 -4.46
C THR A 68 -0.13 -12.58 -3.84
N ILE A 69 0.56 -13.61 -3.36
CA ILE A 69 -0.08 -14.69 -2.58
C ILE A 69 -0.68 -14.14 -1.29
N ALA A 70 0.06 -13.29 -0.56
CA ALA A 70 -0.43 -12.66 0.66
C ALA A 70 -1.64 -11.75 0.40
N ILE A 71 -1.68 -11.04 -0.74
CA ILE A 71 -2.83 -10.24 -1.18
C ILE A 71 -4.07 -11.13 -1.35
N ALA A 72 -3.93 -12.27 -2.05
CA ALA A 72 -5.06 -13.19 -2.27
C ALA A 72 -5.61 -13.74 -0.96
N VAL A 73 -4.74 -14.14 -0.03
CA VAL A 73 -5.13 -14.60 1.32
C VAL A 73 -5.81 -13.50 2.13
N THR A 74 -5.30 -12.27 2.04
CA THR A 74 -5.88 -11.13 2.76
C THR A 74 -7.25 -10.76 2.19
N LEU A 75 -7.39 -10.75 0.87
CA LEU A 75 -8.67 -10.52 0.18
C LEU A 75 -9.69 -11.59 0.54
N TYR A 76 -9.30 -12.87 0.61
CA TYR A 76 -10.17 -13.94 1.07
C TYR A 76 -10.78 -13.60 2.45
N LYS A 77 -9.94 -13.18 3.41
CA LYS A 77 -10.41 -12.80 4.76
C LYS A 77 -11.34 -11.58 4.75
N ILE A 78 -11.05 -10.59 3.91
CA ILE A 78 -11.91 -9.40 3.73
C ILE A 78 -13.27 -9.84 3.20
N CYS A 79 -13.30 -10.65 2.14
CA CYS A 79 -14.53 -11.13 1.51
C CYS A 79 -15.40 -11.96 2.47
N ILE A 80 -14.80 -12.79 3.33
CA ILE A 80 -15.54 -13.51 4.38
C ILE A 80 -16.24 -12.53 5.32
N ILE A 81 -15.51 -11.53 5.85
CA ILE A 81 -16.08 -10.54 6.79
C ILE A 81 -17.21 -9.74 6.13
N VAL A 82 -17.04 -9.31 4.90
CA VAL A 82 -18.05 -8.55 4.15
C VAL A 82 -19.27 -9.44 3.87
N ALA A 83 -19.04 -10.66 3.38
CA ALA A 83 -20.12 -11.58 3.09
C ALA A 83 -20.94 -11.97 4.34
N GLU A 84 -20.29 -12.17 5.48
CA GLU A 84 -20.99 -12.46 6.73
C GLU A 84 -21.81 -11.27 7.27
N LYS A 85 -21.32 -10.03 7.06
CA LYS A 85 -22.01 -8.82 7.53
C LYS A 85 -23.16 -8.40 6.61
N ASP A 86 -22.91 -8.36 5.31
CA ASP A 86 -23.82 -7.73 4.35
C ASP A 86 -24.68 -8.74 3.58
N PHE A 87 -24.19 -9.97 3.34
CA PHE A 87 -24.91 -10.99 2.58
C PHE A 87 -25.83 -11.88 3.42
N LYS A 88 -25.91 -11.69 4.73
CA LYS A 88 -26.96 -12.33 5.54
C LYS A 88 -28.38 -12.06 5.02
N MET A 89 -28.56 -10.97 4.27
CA MET A 89 -29.82 -10.61 3.63
C MET A 89 -29.99 -11.20 2.22
N MET A 90 -28.93 -11.72 1.58
CA MET A 90 -29.00 -12.36 0.26
C MET A 90 -29.00 -13.89 0.44
N SER A 91 -30.18 -14.47 0.60
CA SER A 91 -30.36 -15.93 0.68
C SER A 91 -29.79 -16.60 -0.56
N GLY A 92 -28.77 -17.45 -0.39
CA GLY A 92 -28.23 -18.33 -1.45
C GLY A 92 -26.75 -18.17 -1.80
N VAL A 93 -26.05 -17.13 -1.34
CA VAL A 93 -24.61 -16.97 -1.59
C VAL A 93 -23.79 -17.62 -0.46
N ASN A 94 -22.96 -18.59 -0.81
CA ASN A 94 -22.01 -19.19 0.14
C ASN A 94 -20.79 -18.25 0.30
N PRO A 95 -20.54 -17.67 1.51
CA PRO A 95 -19.46 -16.72 1.75
C PRO A 95 -18.08 -17.26 1.37
N SER A 96 -17.81 -18.53 1.67
CA SER A 96 -16.51 -19.16 1.37
C SER A 96 -16.28 -19.32 -0.12
N LYS A 97 -17.31 -19.67 -0.90
CA LYS A 97 -17.21 -19.76 -2.36
C LYS A 97 -16.98 -18.38 -2.96
N PHE A 98 -17.71 -17.36 -2.51
CA PHE A 98 -17.52 -15.97 -2.95
C PHE A 98 -16.07 -15.51 -2.70
N ALA A 99 -15.59 -15.67 -1.46
CA ALA A 99 -14.23 -15.31 -1.08
C ALA A 99 -13.16 -16.05 -1.89
N TYR A 100 -13.38 -17.34 -2.15
CA TYR A 100 -12.47 -18.16 -2.97
C TYR A 100 -12.36 -17.64 -4.41
N TYR A 101 -13.49 -17.38 -5.08
CA TYR A 101 -13.46 -16.87 -6.44
C TYR A 101 -12.88 -15.46 -6.53
N ALA A 102 -13.18 -14.58 -5.57
CA ALA A 102 -12.57 -13.25 -5.51
C ALA A 102 -11.04 -13.32 -5.39
N SER A 103 -10.54 -14.25 -4.58
CA SER A 103 -9.09 -14.44 -4.39
C SER A 103 -8.40 -15.01 -5.63
N ILE A 104 -9.06 -15.92 -6.36
CA ILE A 104 -8.55 -16.42 -7.63
C ILE A 104 -8.49 -15.28 -8.66
N LEU A 105 -9.55 -14.48 -8.78
CA LEU A 105 -9.62 -13.39 -9.74
C LEU A 105 -8.49 -12.36 -9.55
N VAL A 106 -8.04 -12.13 -8.33
CA VAL A 106 -6.88 -11.25 -8.06
C VAL A 106 -5.57 -11.83 -8.59
N ILE A 107 -5.44 -13.16 -8.60
CA ILE A 107 -4.22 -13.82 -9.11
C ILE A 107 -4.20 -13.84 -10.64
N ILE A 108 -5.35 -14.10 -11.27
CA ILE A 108 -5.46 -14.30 -12.73
C ILE A 108 -5.87 -13.01 -13.47
N GLN A 109 -5.89 -11.86 -12.79
CA GLN A 109 -6.26 -10.59 -13.41
C GLN A 109 -5.34 -10.25 -14.59
N PRO A 110 -5.85 -9.59 -15.66
CA PRO A 110 -5.03 -9.22 -16.83
C PRO A 110 -3.85 -8.32 -16.50
N SER A 111 -3.95 -7.53 -15.42
CA SER A 111 -2.88 -6.68 -14.90
C SER A 111 -1.83 -7.46 -14.08
N GLY A 112 -1.89 -8.79 -14.05
CA GLY A 112 -0.97 -9.64 -13.28
C GLY A 112 0.51 -9.48 -13.66
N ILE A 113 0.80 -8.90 -14.82
CA ILE A 113 2.17 -8.55 -15.21
C ILE A 113 2.79 -7.55 -14.21
N PHE A 114 2.03 -6.61 -13.67
CA PHE A 114 2.51 -5.67 -12.64
C PHE A 114 2.82 -6.38 -11.33
N SER A 115 2.15 -7.48 -11.04
CA SER A 115 2.42 -8.32 -9.87
C SER A 115 3.65 -9.22 -10.03
N ALA A 116 4.01 -9.53 -11.29
CA ALA A 116 5.15 -10.39 -11.63
C ALA A 116 6.46 -9.63 -11.90
N THR A 117 6.49 -8.32 -11.67
CA THR A 117 7.64 -7.45 -11.91
C THR A 117 8.03 -6.69 -10.63
N VAL A 118 8.99 -5.76 -10.72
CA VAL A 118 9.47 -4.96 -9.56
C VAL A 118 8.59 -3.76 -9.22
N TYR A 119 7.39 -3.71 -9.75
CA TYR A 119 6.44 -2.60 -9.54
C TYR A 119 6.05 -2.40 -8.08
N SER A 120 5.59 -1.20 -7.76
CA SER A 120 5.13 -0.79 -6.44
C SER A 120 3.67 -1.16 -6.14
N GLU A 121 2.93 -1.69 -7.13
CA GLU A 121 1.54 -2.11 -7.00
C GLU A 121 1.34 -3.20 -5.93
N PRO A 122 2.05 -4.34 -5.99
CA PRO A 122 1.81 -5.42 -5.03
C PRO A 122 2.03 -4.99 -3.57
N PRO A 123 3.15 -4.35 -3.19
CA PRO A 123 3.35 -3.94 -1.81
C PRO A 123 2.34 -2.90 -1.32
N SER A 124 1.96 -1.93 -2.17
CA SER A 124 0.94 -0.95 -1.81
C SER A 124 -0.43 -1.60 -1.65
N GLN A 125 -0.81 -2.51 -2.55
CA GLN A 125 -2.07 -3.25 -2.50
C GLN A 125 -2.16 -4.15 -1.25
N LEU A 126 -1.08 -4.84 -0.89
CA LEU A 126 -1.03 -5.65 0.33
C LEU A 126 -1.28 -4.79 1.57
N LEU A 127 -0.59 -3.65 1.70
CA LEU A 127 -0.77 -2.74 2.83
C LEU A 127 -2.19 -2.17 2.88
N CYS A 128 -2.77 -1.81 1.73
CA CYS A 128 -4.15 -1.35 1.65
C CYS A 128 -5.13 -2.44 2.08
N TYR A 129 -4.95 -3.68 1.63
CA TYR A 129 -5.85 -4.79 2.02
C TYR A 129 -5.69 -5.16 3.49
N LEU A 130 -4.48 -5.15 4.03
CA LEU A 130 -4.26 -5.31 5.47
C LEU A 130 -4.92 -4.17 6.26
N GLY A 131 -4.78 -2.93 5.79
CA GLY A 131 -5.46 -1.77 6.37
C GLY A 131 -6.98 -1.93 6.38
N ILE A 132 -7.59 -2.35 5.25
CA ILE A 132 -9.04 -2.64 5.17
C ILE A 132 -9.42 -3.77 6.11
N LEU A 133 -8.65 -4.87 6.15
CA LEU A 133 -8.94 -6.00 7.02
C LEU A 133 -8.97 -5.60 8.49
N ILE A 134 -7.98 -4.83 8.94
CA ILE A 134 -7.89 -4.34 10.31
C ILE A 134 -8.99 -3.32 10.59
N TYR A 135 -9.26 -2.39 9.67
CA TYR A 135 -10.34 -1.43 9.74
C TYR A 135 -11.70 -2.11 9.93
N LEU A 136 -12.02 -3.12 9.10
CA LEU A 136 -13.27 -3.87 9.19
C LEU A 136 -13.43 -4.64 10.51
N ARG A 137 -12.33 -5.10 11.10
CA ARG A 137 -12.32 -5.77 12.41
C ARG A 137 -12.38 -4.79 13.56
N ALA A 138 -11.82 -3.60 13.40
CA ALA A 138 -11.75 -2.58 14.43
C ALA A 138 -13.07 -1.83 14.63
N ARG A 139 -14.05 -1.94 13.69
CA ARG A 139 -15.34 -1.23 13.77
C ARG A 139 -16.53 -2.17 13.69
N SER A 140 -17.61 -1.75 14.35
CA SER A 140 -18.98 -2.26 14.17
C SER A 140 -19.79 -1.32 13.28
N THR A 141 -21.09 -1.59 13.15
CA THR A 141 -22.02 -0.78 12.31
C THR A 141 -22.12 0.67 12.76
N THR A 142 -21.92 0.99 14.04
CA THR A 142 -22.18 2.34 14.60
C THR A 142 -21.08 2.86 15.53
N GLN A 143 -20.03 2.07 15.79
CA GLN A 143 -18.99 2.43 16.76
C GLN A 143 -17.65 1.75 16.44
N ILE A 144 -16.57 2.36 16.96
CA ILE A 144 -15.25 1.74 16.95
C ILE A 144 -15.14 0.77 18.13
N ILE A 145 -14.79 -0.49 17.83
CA ILE A 145 -14.62 -1.56 18.83
C ILE A 145 -13.19 -1.53 19.39
N SER A 146 -12.20 -1.29 18.51
CA SER A 146 -10.79 -1.30 18.84
C SER A 146 -10.09 -0.05 18.29
N TRP A 147 -9.81 0.91 19.14
CA TRP A 147 -9.07 2.12 18.75
C TRP A 147 -7.66 1.83 18.23
N PRO A 148 -6.85 0.95 18.90
CA PRO A 148 -5.53 0.61 18.35
C PRO A 148 -5.59 0.00 16.96
N GLY A 149 -6.55 -0.89 16.71
CA GLY A 149 -6.76 -1.47 15.38
C GLY A 149 -7.19 -0.40 14.36
N TYR A 150 -8.09 0.50 14.74
CA TYR A 150 -8.55 1.56 13.86
C TYR A 150 -7.41 2.53 13.50
N LEU A 151 -6.59 2.96 14.46
CA LEU A 151 -5.40 3.77 14.22
C LEU A 151 -4.36 3.03 13.37
N ALA A 152 -4.15 1.73 13.63
CA ALA A 152 -3.22 0.91 12.85
C ALA A 152 -3.61 0.84 11.38
N SER A 153 -4.91 0.83 11.06
CA SER A 153 -5.36 0.90 9.65
C SER A 153 -4.92 2.19 8.97
N GLY A 154 -4.98 3.34 9.66
CA GLY A 154 -4.51 4.62 9.16
C GLY A 154 -2.99 4.63 8.91
N VAL A 155 -2.22 4.04 9.82
CA VAL A 155 -0.77 3.91 9.64
C VAL A 155 -0.44 3.06 8.41
N LEU A 156 -1.15 1.94 8.20
CA LEU A 156 -0.94 1.10 7.01
C LEU A 156 -1.27 1.84 5.71
N PHE A 157 -2.35 2.62 5.67
CA PHE A 157 -2.67 3.44 4.51
C PHE A 157 -1.66 4.56 4.30
N ALA A 158 -1.13 5.16 5.37
CA ALA A 158 -0.07 6.18 5.26
C ALA A 158 1.24 5.59 4.70
N ILE A 159 1.63 4.39 5.12
CA ILE A 159 2.78 3.68 4.55
C ILE A 159 2.51 3.33 3.07
N ALA A 160 1.31 2.82 2.76
CA ALA A 160 0.91 2.54 1.38
C ALA A 160 0.94 3.79 0.50
N PHE A 161 0.53 4.96 1.02
CA PHE A 161 0.64 6.25 0.35
C PHE A 161 2.09 6.60 0.01
N GLY A 162 3.04 6.34 0.91
CA GLY A 162 4.46 6.53 0.64
C GLY A 162 5.04 5.59 -0.44
N ILE A 163 4.31 4.51 -0.78
CA ILE A 163 4.64 3.60 -1.90
C ILE A 163 3.91 4.04 -3.18
N ARG A 164 2.64 4.48 -3.08
CA ARG A 164 1.82 4.97 -4.19
C ARG A 164 0.87 6.06 -3.72
N SER A 165 0.95 7.21 -4.38
CA SER A 165 0.19 8.42 -4.00
C SER A 165 -1.32 8.25 -4.00
N ASN A 166 -1.87 7.39 -4.87
CA ASN A 166 -3.31 7.11 -4.93
C ASN A 166 -3.87 6.44 -3.66
N CYS A 167 -3.02 5.84 -2.82
CA CYS A 167 -3.46 5.24 -1.56
C CYS A 167 -3.99 6.27 -0.54
N ILE A 168 -3.77 7.57 -0.76
CA ILE A 168 -4.37 8.64 0.06
C ILE A 168 -5.90 8.59 0.08
N PHE A 169 -6.53 8.11 -1.01
CA PHE A 169 -7.98 8.01 -1.10
C PHE A 169 -8.63 7.04 -0.09
N TYR A 170 -7.86 6.16 0.53
CA TYR A 170 -8.38 5.36 1.67
C TYR A 170 -8.75 6.22 2.89
N GLY A 171 -8.28 7.46 2.95
CA GLY A 171 -8.74 8.46 3.93
C GLY A 171 -10.24 8.76 3.86
N LEU A 172 -10.87 8.55 2.70
CA LEU A 172 -12.33 8.71 2.52
C LEU A 172 -13.14 7.76 3.42
N LEU A 173 -12.59 6.61 3.82
CA LEU A 173 -13.24 5.70 4.76
C LEU A 173 -13.48 6.38 6.11
N TYR A 174 -12.52 7.13 6.61
CA TYR A 174 -12.63 7.83 7.89
C TYR A 174 -13.58 9.02 7.80
N ILE A 175 -13.58 9.75 6.67
CA ILE A 175 -14.54 10.82 6.41
C ILE A 175 -15.96 10.26 6.37
N TYR A 176 -16.17 9.14 5.68
CA TYR A 176 -17.46 8.46 5.64
C TYR A 176 -17.92 8.03 7.04
N ASP A 177 -17.02 7.48 7.84
CA ASP A 177 -17.34 7.05 9.20
C ASP A 177 -17.79 8.25 10.06
N ILE A 178 -17.09 9.38 9.98
CA ILE A 178 -17.45 10.61 10.72
C ILE A 178 -18.83 11.11 10.33
N ILE A 179 -19.14 11.14 9.04
CA ILE A 179 -20.39 11.72 8.54
C ILE A 179 -21.59 10.76 8.71
N ALA A 180 -21.41 9.48 8.38
CA ALA A 180 -22.52 8.57 8.18
C ALA A 180 -22.67 7.50 9.27
N VAL A 181 -21.61 7.18 10.02
CA VAL A 181 -21.57 5.97 10.84
C VAL A 181 -21.45 6.26 12.33
N LEU A 182 -20.47 7.05 12.74
CA LEU A 182 -20.12 7.21 14.15
C LEU A 182 -21.11 8.13 14.87
N ARG A 183 -21.54 7.69 16.06
CA ARG A 183 -22.49 8.44 16.91
C ARG A 183 -21.86 8.95 18.20
N LYS A 184 -20.75 8.32 18.64
CA LYS A 184 -20.07 8.70 19.86
C LYS A 184 -18.99 9.75 19.57
N PRO A 185 -18.92 10.87 20.33
CA PRO A 185 -17.89 11.90 20.12
C PRO A 185 -16.48 11.34 20.21
N THR A 186 -16.25 10.41 21.13
CA THR A 186 -14.93 9.77 21.30
C THR A 186 -14.47 9.00 20.05
N ASP A 187 -15.41 8.32 19.38
CA ASP A 187 -15.12 7.58 18.16
C ASP A 187 -14.86 8.55 16.97
N VAL A 188 -15.57 9.68 16.94
CA VAL A 188 -15.33 10.73 15.95
C VAL A 188 -13.91 11.32 16.14
N VAL A 189 -13.48 11.55 17.36
CA VAL A 189 -12.10 11.99 17.65
C VAL A 189 -11.08 10.96 17.17
N CYS A 190 -11.31 9.68 17.44
CA CYS A 190 -10.43 8.62 16.95
C CYS A 190 -10.36 8.59 15.41
N ALA A 191 -11.49 8.77 14.72
CA ALA A 191 -11.52 8.82 13.26
C ALA A 191 -10.80 10.06 12.70
N LEU A 192 -10.95 11.22 13.34
CA LEU A 192 -10.18 12.44 13.01
C LEU A 192 -8.69 12.25 13.19
N MET A 193 -8.26 11.64 14.30
CA MET A 193 -6.84 11.30 14.53
C MET A 193 -6.30 10.36 13.44
N THR A 194 -7.09 9.35 13.08
CA THR A 194 -6.67 8.37 12.07
C THR A 194 -6.57 9.01 10.68
N GLY A 195 -7.55 9.82 10.29
CA GLY A 195 -7.48 10.62 9.07
C GLY A 195 -6.32 11.62 9.09
N GLY A 196 -6.04 12.19 10.26
CA GLY A 196 -4.90 13.09 10.50
C GLY A 196 -3.54 12.43 10.23
N ILE A 197 -3.40 11.12 10.49
CA ILE A 197 -2.18 10.37 10.15
C ILE A 197 -1.93 10.40 8.63
N LEU A 198 -2.95 10.17 7.81
CA LEU A 198 -2.82 10.23 6.35
C LEU A 198 -2.56 11.66 5.88
N PHE A 199 -3.24 12.63 6.46
CA PHE A 199 -2.99 14.05 6.15
C PHE A 199 -1.56 14.47 6.49
N ALA A 200 -1.05 14.06 7.66
CA ALA A 200 0.34 14.29 8.05
C ALA A 200 1.33 13.62 7.08
N ALA A 201 1.04 12.41 6.62
CA ALA A 201 1.85 11.73 5.61
C ALA A 201 1.89 12.52 4.28
N LEU A 202 0.74 13.05 3.83
CA LEU A 202 0.65 13.90 2.64
C LEU A 202 1.49 15.17 2.81
N VAL A 203 1.30 15.90 3.91
CA VAL A 203 2.06 17.14 4.19
C VAL A 203 3.55 16.86 4.27
N THR A 204 3.95 15.79 4.96
CA THR A 204 5.37 15.41 5.08
C THR A 204 5.98 15.06 3.73
N ALA A 205 5.28 14.30 2.88
CA ALA A 205 5.75 13.96 1.55
C ALA A 205 5.88 15.19 0.65
N THR A 206 4.90 16.09 0.68
CA THR A 206 4.92 17.35 -0.08
C THR A 206 6.06 18.26 0.40
N TYR A 207 6.23 18.39 1.71
CA TYR A 207 7.30 19.19 2.29
C TYR A 207 8.68 18.62 1.96
N ALA A 208 8.84 17.30 2.05
CA ALA A 208 10.10 16.64 1.68
C ALA A 208 10.46 16.87 0.21
N ALA A 209 9.48 16.77 -0.70
CA ALA A 209 9.68 17.09 -2.10
C ALA A 209 10.06 18.56 -2.31
N TRP A 210 9.38 19.46 -1.62
CA TRP A 210 9.68 20.90 -1.71
C TRP A 210 11.11 21.20 -1.23
N VAL A 211 11.51 20.68 -0.07
CA VAL A 211 12.87 20.90 0.48
C VAL A 211 13.95 20.37 -0.45
N GLU A 212 13.72 19.22 -1.07
CA GLU A 212 14.70 18.57 -1.93
C GLU A 212 14.89 19.32 -3.25
N TYR A 213 13.82 19.85 -3.84
CA TYR A 213 13.84 20.36 -5.20
C TYR A 213 13.72 21.87 -5.33
N CYS A 214 12.97 22.56 -4.44
CA CYS A 214 12.70 23.98 -4.64
C CYS A 214 13.87 24.91 -4.27
N PRO A 215 14.51 24.81 -3.08
CA PRO A 215 15.56 25.75 -2.70
C PRO A 215 16.77 25.74 -3.65
N PRO A 216 17.22 24.58 -4.17
CA PRO A 216 18.38 24.54 -5.08
C PRO A 216 18.10 25.11 -6.47
N ARG A 217 16.82 25.20 -6.88
CA ARG A 217 16.41 25.52 -8.25
C ARG A 217 15.68 26.85 -8.41
N GLY A 218 15.42 27.56 -7.30
CA GLY A 218 14.95 28.95 -7.27
C GLY A 218 13.56 29.18 -7.86
N GLU A 219 13.47 29.56 -9.12
CA GLU A 219 12.29 30.20 -9.70
C GLU A 219 11.09 29.27 -10.03
N TRP A 220 11.23 27.96 -9.92
CA TRP A 220 10.22 26.98 -10.38
C TRP A 220 9.24 26.52 -9.28
N CYS A 221 9.40 27.02 -8.10
CA CYS A 221 8.56 26.71 -6.95
C CYS A 221 7.89 27.94 -6.36
#